data_cc14176fa93e7e9bcd628bb1c78d797f
#
_entry.id   cc14176fa93e7e9bcd628bb1c78d797f
#
_cell.length_a   1.000
_cell.length_b   1.000
_cell.length_c   1.000
_cell.angle_alpha   90.00
_cell.angle_beta   90.00
_cell.angle_gamma   90.00
#
_symmetry.space_group_name_H-M   'P 1'
#
loop_
_entity.id
_entity.type
_entity.pdbx_description
1 polymer ?
#
loop_
_entity_poly.entity_id
_entity_poly.type
_entity_poly.pdbx_seq_one_letter_code
_entity_poly.pdbx_strand_id
1 'polypeptide(L)'
;GYFLSGGRTVKWWGGKGALLDYSNPEAVEWWHKQMDPILDMGIDGWKVDGTDPYVMLLAPAIGKSGLVTWNTYKDWVYRDFYEYTRQRLGNDRIISARPVDDQITNLGLPLVSTSRDINFAGWVGDNDNDWGGLRHALNNMFSSAQFGFVSYGSDIGGFRNDGNMYKDVFIRWAQLGAFCPIMENGGGGEHRPWMFDEETNEIYRKFVKLHHELIPYIYSQAAYSYETNRPTMRPLKGEYMYMLGDEILVAPYFDEGETRLVYFPEGEWIYMFDESRHYKKGVEAIKFPLDEFPVFIRKGAIIPLDVADSENGHGSELSAPFTTVMLYPEEGTNKFGLYEENKTGAMLSYTKKGSQLTISATESERSFLFRVYGEKAPKQVKLGDTAIPAASSFEELTATDSGYFYDGSLLWISLKDASHGAEIKAYF
;
A
#
# COMPACT_ATOMS: atom_id res chain seq x y z
N GLY A 1 -19.35 8.66 -38.16
CA GLY A 1 -19.84 7.68 -37.19
C GLY A 1 -19.03 7.75 -35.89
N TYR A 2 -19.62 7.29 -34.80
CA TYR A 2 -19.00 7.38 -33.48
C TYR A 2 -18.08 6.19 -33.17
N PHE A 3 -18.03 5.21 -34.06
CA PHE A 3 -17.33 3.94 -33.77
C PHE A 3 -16.24 3.64 -34.80
N LEU A 4 -15.17 3.01 -34.33
CA LEU A 4 -14.04 2.56 -35.16
C LEU A 4 -14.49 1.62 -36.29
N SER A 5 -13.81 1.66 -37.42
CA SER A 5 -14.03 0.83 -38.61
C SER A 5 -15.49 0.81 -39.07
N GLY A 6 -16.16 1.98 -39.01
CA GLY A 6 -17.57 2.13 -39.45
C GLY A 6 -18.58 1.38 -38.55
N GLY A 7 -18.25 1.10 -37.32
CA GLY A 7 -19.12 0.36 -36.40
C GLY A 7 -18.99 -1.15 -36.49
N ARG A 8 -17.88 -1.66 -37.03
CA ARG A 8 -17.60 -3.09 -37.01
C ARG A 8 -17.62 -3.62 -35.58
N THR A 9 -18.46 -4.62 -35.33
CA THR A 9 -18.58 -5.23 -34.02
C THR A 9 -17.44 -6.24 -33.76
N VAL A 10 -16.97 -6.23 -32.53
CA VAL A 10 -16.02 -7.22 -31.98
C VAL A 10 -16.68 -7.96 -30.81
N LYS A 11 -16.20 -9.14 -30.52
CA LYS A 11 -16.64 -9.93 -29.35
C LYS A 11 -15.50 -9.99 -28.35
N TRP A 12 -15.80 -9.64 -27.10
CA TRP A 12 -14.89 -9.81 -25.97
C TRP A 12 -15.69 -10.33 -24.75
N TRP A 13 -15.10 -10.39 -23.56
CA TRP A 13 -15.75 -10.96 -22.35
C TRP A 13 -17.12 -10.34 -22.03
N GLY A 14 -17.26 -9.01 -22.17
CA GLY A 14 -18.51 -8.28 -21.90
C GLY A 14 -19.60 -8.45 -22.96
N GLY A 15 -19.32 -9.17 -24.07
CA GLY A 15 -20.30 -9.40 -25.14
C GLY A 15 -19.84 -9.03 -26.53
N LYS A 16 -20.76 -8.50 -27.35
CA LYS A 16 -20.49 -8.08 -28.74
C LYS A 16 -20.90 -6.63 -28.93
N GLY A 17 -19.97 -5.78 -29.36
CA GLY A 17 -20.22 -4.37 -29.58
C GLY A 17 -19.18 -3.73 -30.49
N ALA A 18 -19.35 -2.45 -30.81
CA ALA A 18 -18.41 -1.65 -31.57
C ALA A 18 -17.55 -0.79 -30.62
N LEU A 19 -16.28 -0.61 -30.96
CA LEU A 19 -15.36 0.22 -30.18
C LEU A 19 -15.55 1.69 -30.51
N LEU A 20 -15.61 2.54 -29.48
CA LEU A 20 -15.76 3.99 -29.62
C LEU A 20 -14.53 4.57 -30.33
N ASP A 21 -14.75 5.55 -31.20
CA ASP A 21 -13.66 6.26 -31.88
C ASP A 21 -13.27 7.52 -31.09
N TYR A 22 -12.31 7.37 -30.17
CA TYR A 22 -11.77 8.48 -29.38
C TYR A 22 -11.00 9.52 -30.22
N SER A 23 -10.69 9.24 -31.49
CA SER A 23 -10.14 10.24 -32.40
C SER A 23 -11.21 11.14 -33.03
N ASN A 24 -12.49 10.84 -32.80
CA ASN A 24 -13.61 11.65 -33.25
C ASN A 24 -14.18 12.48 -32.09
N PRO A 25 -13.99 13.83 -32.08
CA PRO A 25 -14.51 14.70 -31.03
C PRO A 25 -16.03 14.59 -30.78
N GLU A 26 -16.83 14.35 -31.83
CA GLU A 26 -18.29 14.19 -31.67
C GLU A 26 -18.64 12.87 -30.94
N ALA A 27 -17.81 11.83 -31.14
CA ALA A 27 -17.98 10.55 -30.44
C ALA A 27 -17.58 10.70 -28.96
N VAL A 28 -16.48 11.41 -28.67
CA VAL A 28 -16.05 11.72 -27.30
C VAL A 28 -17.08 12.56 -26.57
N GLU A 29 -17.62 13.61 -27.20
CA GLU A 29 -18.68 14.43 -26.60
C GLU A 29 -19.95 13.61 -26.32
N TRP A 30 -20.33 12.71 -27.23
CA TRP A 30 -21.44 11.78 -26.98
C TRP A 30 -21.16 10.86 -25.80
N TRP A 31 -19.93 10.35 -25.68
CA TRP A 31 -19.51 9.48 -24.58
C TRP A 31 -19.51 10.23 -23.24
N HIS A 32 -18.95 11.42 -23.18
CA HIS A 32 -18.96 12.25 -22.00
C HIS A 32 -20.37 12.51 -21.47
N LYS A 33 -21.35 12.72 -22.36
CA LYS A 33 -22.78 12.84 -21.99
C LYS A 33 -23.35 11.57 -21.36
N GLN A 34 -22.72 10.38 -21.59
CA GLN A 34 -23.10 9.15 -20.89
C GLN A 34 -22.42 9.05 -19.52
N MET A 35 -21.22 9.62 -19.36
CA MET A 35 -20.50 9.67 -18.09
C MET A 35 -21.10 10.69 -17.12
N ASP A 36 -21.60 11.83 -17.64
CA ASP A 36 -22.10 12.95 -16.82
C ASP A 36 -23.10 12.55 -15.73
N PRO A 37 -24.14 11.75 -15.99
CA PRO A 37 -25.08 11.36 -14.96
C PRO A 37 -24.47 10.59 -13.80
N ILE A 38 -23.39 9.84 -14.08
CA ILE A 38 -22.69 9.08 -13.05
C ILE A 38 -21.77 10.00 -12.24
N LEU A 39 -21.06 10.91 -12.91
CA LEU A 39 -20.23 11.92 -12.24
C LEU A 39 -21.08 12.83 -11.35
N ASP A 40 -22.28 13.22 -11.82
CA ASP A 40 -23.22 14.06 -11.09
C ASP A 40 -23.82 13.37 -9.84
N MET A 41 -23.72 12.03 -9.74
CA MET A 41 -24.08 11.28 -8.52
C MET A 41 -23.06 11.48 -7.39
N GLY A 42 -21.91 12.09 -7.66
CA GLY A 42 -20.88 12.40 -6.66
C GLY A 42 -19.86 11.26 -6.43
N ILE A 43 -19.58 10.48 -7.47
CA ILE A 43 -18.45 9.53 -7.42
C ILE A 43 -17.12 10.29 -7.47
N ASP A 44 -16.07 9.72 -6.86
CA ASP A 44 -14.74 10.33 -6.79
C ASP A 44 -13.77 9.79 -7.85
N GLY A 45 -14.14 8.73 -8.56
CA GLY A 45 -13.30 8.10 -9.58
C GLY A 45 -13.94 6.84 -10.15
N TRP A 46 -13.16 6.10 -10.91
CA TRP A 46 -13.63 4.92 -11.63
C TRP A 46 -12.68 3.74 -11.42
N LYS A 47 -13.23 2.55 -11.29
CA LYS A 47 -12.51 1.31 -11.62
C LYS A 47 -12.71 1.08 -13.12
N VAL A 48 -11.66 1.29 -13.91
CA VAL A 48 -11.69 1.18 -15.39
C VAL A 48 -11.11 -0.15 -15.79
N ASP A 49 -11.94 -1.04 -16.33
CA ASP A 49 -11.59 -2.40 -16.70
C ASP A 49 -12.11 -2.77 -18.11
N GLY A 50 -11.62 -3.88 -18.65
CA GLY A 50 -12.09 -4.45 -19.90
C GLY A 50 -11.79 -3.66 -21.16
N THR A 51 -10.84 -2.75 -21.09
CA THR A 51 -10.42 -1.91 -22.23
C THR A 51 -9.32 -2.53 -23.07
N ASP A 52 -8.98 -3.78 -22.79
CA ASP A 52 -8.01 -4.55 -23.56
C ASP A 52 -8.67 -5.26 -24.75
N PRO A 53 -8.99 -4.55 -25.82
CA PRO A 53 -9.54 -5.22 -26.99
C PRO A 53 -8.40 -5.98 -27.69
N TYR A 54 -7.97 -7.07 -27.04
CA TYR A 54 -6.93 -7.97 -27.60
C TYR A 54 -7.24 -8.37 -29.04
N VAL A 55 -8.48 -8.29 -29.47
CA VAL A 55 -8.88 -8.40 -30.88
C VAL A 55 -8.17 -7.38 -31.78
N MET A 56 -7.74 -6.23 -31.24
CA MET A 56 -6.97 -5.24 -31.99
C MET A 56 -5.48 -5.56 -32.09
N LEU A 57 -4.95 -6.48 -31.27
CA LEU A 57 -3.57 -6.97 -31.41
C LEU A 57 -3.35 -7.60 -32.80
N LEU A 58 -4.37 -8.29 -33.33
CA LEU A 58 -4.31 -9.00 -34.60
C LEU A 58 -4.88 -8.17 -35.77
N ALA A 59 -5.74 -7.18 -35.49
CA ALA A 59 -6.41 -6.40 -36.52
C ALA A 59 -6.61 -4.95 -36.07
N PRO A 60 -5.67 -4.03 -36.39
CA PRO A 60 -5.84 -2.62 -36.13
C PRO A 60 -7.14 -2.10 -36.74
N ALA A 61 -7.73 -1.10 -36.08
CA ALA A 61 -8.97 -0.47 -36.55
C ALA A 61 -8.68 0.85 -37.27
N ILE A 62 -9.69 1.39 -37.95
CA ILE A 62 -9.64 2.69 -38.60
C ILE A 62 -10.57 3.64 -37.86
N GLY A 63 -10.00 4.74 -37.34
CA GLY A 63 -10.73 5.86 -36.76
C GLY A 63 -10.73 7.09 -37.67
N LYS A 64 -11.27 8.18 -37.16
CA LYS A 64 -11.28 9.48 -37.88
C LYS A 64 -9.87 10.03 -38.15
N SER A 65 -8.91 9.75 -37.22
CA SER A 65 -7.51 10.11 -37.39
C SER A 65 -6.68 9.11 -38.22
N GLY A 66 -7.29 8.04 -38.73
CA GLY A 66 -6.60 6.99 -39.48
C GLY A 66 -6.43 5.69 -38.71
N LEU A 67 -5.27 5.03 -38.87
CA LEU A 67 -4.99 3.74 -38.23
C LEU A 67 -4.88 3.86 -36.71
N VAL A 68 -5.66 3.03 -36.01
CA VAL A 68 -5.67 2.93 -34.55
C VAL A 68 -5.14 1.58 -34.12
N THR A 69 -4.01 1.58 -33.42
CA THR A 69 -3.42 0.37 -32.83
C THR A 69 -4.01 0.06 -31.47
N TRP A 70 -3.80 -1.16 -30.98
CA TRP A 70 -4.20 -1.55 -29.62
C TRP A 70 -3.61 -0.61 -28.55
N ASN A 71 -2.31 -0.30 -28.62
CA ASN A 71 -1.65 0.59 -27.67
C ASN A 71 -2.26 2.00 -27.68
N THR A 72 -2.57 2.54 -28.84
CA THR A 72 -3.22 3.84 -28.99
C THR A 72 -4.62 3.82 -28.40
N TYR A 73 -5.40 2.79 -28.68
CA TYR A 73 -6.77 2.69 -28.21
C TYR A 73 -6.88 2.58 -26.69
N LYS A 74 -6.08 1.69 -26.07
CA LYS A 74 -6.09 1.54 -24.61
C LYS A 74 -5.68 2.83 -23.89
N ASP A 75 -4.65 3.54 -24.38
CA ASP A 75 -4.24 4.81 -23.77
C ASP A 75 -5.36 5.85 -23.87
N TRP A 76 -6.02 5.97 -25.03
CA TRP A 76 -7.16 6.87 -25.18
C TRP A 76 -8.28 6.59 -24.18
N VAL A 77 -8.68 5.35 -24.02
CA VAL A 77 -9.77 4.97 -23.11
C VAL A 77 -9.42 5.34 -21.66
N TYR A 78 -8.30 4.88 -21.14
CA TYR A 78 -7.92 5.15 -19.76
C TYR A 78 -7.68 6.63 -19.51
N ARG A 79 -7.04 7.31 -20.46
CA ARG A 79 -6.74 8.73 -20.36
C ARG A 79 -8.02 9.59 -20.40
N ASP A 80 -8.99 9.24 -21.23
CA ASP A 80 -10.28 9.93 -21.30
C ASP A 80 -11.04 9.83 -19.97
N PHE A 81 -11.14 8.64 -19.36
CA PHE A 81 -11.73 8.49 -18.03
C PHE A 81 -11.00 9.32 -16.97
N TYR A 82 -9.68 9.34 -16.98
CA TYR A 82 -8.87 10.11 -16.04
C TYR A 82 -9.02 11.61 -16.23
N GLU A 83 -8.80 12.10 -17.45
CA GLU A 83 -8.77 13.52 -17.75
C GLU A 83 -10.17 14.16 -17.65
N TYR A 84 -11.19 13.50 -18.20
CA TYR A 84 -12.56 14.01 -18.14
C TYR A 84 -13.10 14.06 -16.70
N THR A 85 -12.84 13.02 -15.90
CA THR A 85 -13.23 13.03 -14.48
C THR A 85 -12.60 14.20 -13.73
N ARG A 86 -11.30 14.42 -13.93
CA ARG A 86 -10.59 15.55 -13.32
C ARG A 86 -11.06 16.91 -13.82
N GLN A 87 -11.38 17.03 -15.10
CA GLN A 87 -11.98 18.24 -15.67
C GLN A 87 -13.34 18.58 -15.02
N ARG A 88 -14.14 17.55 -14.71
CA ARG A 88 -15.48 17.72 -14.14
C ARG A 88 -15.47 17.90 -12.62
N LEU A 89 -14.64 17.18 -11.89
CA LEU A 89 -14.72 17.05 -10.44
C LEU A 89 -13.53 17.61 -9.67
N GLY A 90 -12.40 17.90 -10.34
CA GLY A 90 -11.19 18.44 -9.73
C GLY A 90 -9.97 17.53 -9.84
N ASN A 91 -8.79 18.12 -9.61
CA ASN A 91 -7.50 17.48 -9.88
C ASN A 91 -7.10 16.42 -8.85
N ASP A 92 -7.86 16.23 -7.80
CA ASP A 92 -7.71 15.23 -6.76
C ASP A 92 -8.41 13.89 -7.07
N ARG A 93 -8.98 13.76 -8.28
CA ARG A 93 -9.66 12.53 -8.73
C ARG A 93 -8.70 11.59 -9.43
N ILE A 94 -8.93 10.28 -9.24
CA ILE A 94 -8.10 9.21 -9.81
C ILE A 94 -8.97 8.18 -10.54
N ILE A 95 -8.32 7.33 -11.33
CA ILE A 95 -8.88 6.06 -11.79
C ILE A 95 -8.13 4.91 -11.14
N SER A 96 -8.82 3.79 -10.91
CA SER A 96 -8.21 2.49 -10.62
C SER A 96 -8.25 1.66 -11.91
N ALA A 97 -7.09 1.21 -12.36
CA ALA A 97 -6.95 0.46 -13.61
C ALA A 97 -5.84 -0.60 -13.46
N ARG A 98 -5.85 -1.60 -14.34
CA ARG A 98 -4.80 -2.63 -14.32
C ARG A 98 -3.46 -2.02 -14.74
N PRO A 99 -2.41 -2.08 -13.90
CA PRO A 99 -1.09 -1.59 -14.29
C PRO A 99 -0.41 -2.58 -15.25
N VAL A 100 -0.23 -3.82 -14.82
CA VAL A 100 0.32 -4.92 -15.62
C VAL A 100 -0.54 -6.15 -15.41
N ASP A 101 -0.88 -6.82 -16.50
CA ASP A 101 -1.61 -8.08 -16.48
C ASP A 101 -1.06 -9.00 -17.58
N ASP A 102 -0.78 -10.26 -17.26
CA ASP A 102 -0.30 -11.26 -18.20
C ASP A 102 -1.41 -12.17 -18.75
N GLN A 103 -2.61 -12.09 -18.19
CA GLN A 103 -3.75 -12.95 -18.57
C GLN A 103 -4.27 -12.66 -19.98
N ILE A 104 -4.09 -11.44 -20.47
CA ILE A 104 -4.63 -10.99 -21.75
C ILE A 104 -4.12 -11.81 -22.93
N THR A 105 -2.88 -12.30 -22.85
CA THR A 105 -2.26 -13.04 -23.96
C THR A 105 -2.34 -14.54 -23.83
N ASN A 106 -2.66 -15.10 -22.66
CA ASN A 106 -2.46 -16.51 -22.30
C ASN A 106 -1.04 -17.01 -22.60
N LEU A 107 -0.07 -16.12 -22.78
CA LEU A 107 1.30 -16.42 -23.14
C LEU A 107 2.26 -16.25 -21.95
N GLY A 108 1.74 -15.87 -20.77
CA GLY A 108 2.56 -15.58 -19.59
C GLY A 108 3.49 -14.36 -19.77
N LEU A 109 3.18 -13.48 -20.72
CA LEU A 109 3.94 -12.25 -20.96
C LEU A 109 3.23 -11.09 -20.28
N PRO A 110 3.88 -10.40 -19.32
CA PRO A 110 3.28 -9.24 -18.67
C PRO A 110 3.08 -8.11 -19.69
N LEU A 111 1.85 -7.62 -19.80
CA LEU A 111 1.50 -6.48 -20.64
C LEU A 111 1.16 -5.28 -19.76
N VAL A 112 1.76 -4.14 -20.09
CA VAL A 112 1.37 -2.85 -19.48
C VAL A 112 0.02 -2.45 -20.05
N SER A 113 -1.00 -2.37 -19.19
CA SER A 113 -2.38 -2.07 -19.57
C SER A 113 -2.66 -0.58 -19.59
N THR A 114 -2.11 0.20 -18.66
CA THR A 114 -2.28 1.66 -18.58
C THR A 114 -0.95 2.40 -18.59
N SER A 115 -1.02 3.71 -18.84
CA SER A 115 0.14 4.60 -18.72
C SER A 115 0.35 5.00 -17.26
N ARG A 116 1.62 5.07 -16.83
CA ARG A 116 2.01 5.37 -15.45
C ARG A 116 1.56 6.75 -14.97
N ASP A 117 1.48 7.72 -15.88
CA ASP A 117 1.13 9.12 -15.59
C ASP A 117 -0.35 9.35 -15.28
N ILE A 118 -1.19 8.34 -15.46
CA ILE A 118 -2.64 8.40 -15.20
C ILE A 118 -3.13 7.31 -14.24
N ASN A 119 -2.33 6.29 -13.95
CA ASN A 119 -2.71 5.16 -13.08
C ASN A 119 -1.91 5.18 -11.78
N PHE A 120 -2.48 5.77 -10.74
CA PHE A 120 -1.90 5.90 -9.40
C PHE A 120 -2.47 4.88 -8.40
N ALA A 121 -3.50 4.14 -8.78
CA ALA A 121 -4.08 3.06 -8.02
C ALA A 121 -4.53 1.96 -8.98
N GLY A 122 -4.30 0.68 -8.64
CA GLY A 122 -4.67 -0.39 -9.54
C GLY A 122 -4.67 -1.77 -8.90
N TRP A 123 -5.20 -2.73 -9.66
CA TRP A 123 -5.19 -4.13 -9.27
C TRP A 123 -4.64 -5.00 -10.40
N VAL A 124 -4.09 -6.15 -10.06
CA VAL A 124 -3.36 -7.00 -11.01
C VAL A 124 -4.20 -8.14 -11.60
N GLY A 125 -5.43 -7.82 -11.99
CA GLY A 125 -6.27 -8.69 -12.81
C GLY A 125 -7.10 -9.71 -12.04
N ASP A 126 -7.69 -10.64 -12.80
CA ASP A 126 -8.63 -11.64 -12.31
C ASP A 126 -7.87 -12.94 -12.01
N ASN A 127 -7.41 -13.08 -10.79
CA ASN A 127 -6.70 -14.28 -10.34
C ASN A 127 -7.68 -15.37 -9.92
N ASP A 128 -7.26 -16.64 -9.98
CA ASP A 128 -8.03 -17.76 -9.45
C ASP A 128 -8.02 -17.73 -7.91
N ASN A 129 -9.02 -18.34 -7.25
CA ASN A 129 -9.20 -18.31 -5.80
C ASN A 129 -8.37 -19.38 -5.06
N ASP A 130 -7.21 -19.74 -5.59
CA ASP A 130 -6.32 -20.76 -5.07
C ASP A 130 -4.88 -20.27 -4.91
N TRP A 131 -3.98 -21.14 -4.46
CA TRP A 131 -2.54 -20.86 -4.35
C TRP A 131 -1.89 -20.49 -5.69
N GLY A 132 -2.40 -21.04 -6.80
CA GLY A 132 -1.95 -20.68 -8.16
C GLY A 132 -2.27 -19.23 -8.48
N GLY A 133 -3.49 -18.81 -8.17
CA GLY A 133 -3.94 -17.43 -8.34
C GLY A 133 -3.17 -16.44 -7.46
N LEU A 134 -2.87 -16.79 -6.21
CA LEU A 134 -2.06 -15.95 -5.32
C LEU A 134 -0.64 -15.77 -5.86
N ARG A 135 0.02 -16.84 -6.34
CA ARG A 135 1.33 -16.72 -7.01
C ARG A 135 1.26 -15.85 -8.25
N HIS A 136 0.20 -15.98 -9.02
CA HIS A 136 -0.03 -15.18 -10.22
C HIS A 136 -0.18 -13.69 -9.87
N ALA A 137 -0.96 -13.36 -8.85
CA ALA A 137 -1.08 -11.99 -8.33
C ALA A 137 0.28 -11.41 -7.90
N LEU A 138 1.09 -12.17 -7.14
CA LEU A 138 2.43 -11.75 -6.74
C LEU A 138 3.34 -11.46 -7.94
N ASN A 139 3.33 -12.32 -8.97
CA ASN A 139 4.11 -12.10 -10.19
C ASN A 139 3.69 -10.80 -10.91
N ASN A 140 2.39 -10.54 -11.03
CA ASN A 140 1.89 -9.34 -11.68
C ASN A 140 2.15 -8.08 -10.86
N MET A 141 2.09 -8.15 -9.52
CA MET A 141 2.50 -7.05 -8.64
C MET A 141 4.00 -6.74 -8.80
N PHE A 142 4.86 -7.73 -8.85
CA PHE A 142 6.29 -7.52 -9.09
C PHE A 142 6.60 -6.98 -10.48
N SER A 143 5.85 -7.41 -11.48
CA SER A 143 5.93 -6.84 -12.83
C SER A 143 5.48 -5.38 -12.83
N SER A 144 4.40 -5.04 -12.12
CA SER A 144 3.93 -3.66 -11.95
C SER A 144 4.99 -2.76 -11.29
N ALA A 145 5.68 -3.29 -10.28
CA ALA A 145 6.84 -2.63 -9.65
C ALA A 145 7.96 -2.34 -10.67
N GLN A 146 8.32 -3.33 -11.48
CA GLN A 146 9.38 -3.18 -12.50
C GLN A 146 9.03 -2.14 -13.57
N PHE A 147 7.75 -2.04 -13.94
CA PHE A 147 7.26 -1.02 -14.88
C PHE A 147 7.05 0.35 -14.24
N GLY A 148 7.33 0.50 -12.95
CA GLY A 148 7.36 1.78 -12.24
C GLY A 148 5.99 2.27 -11.77
N PHE A 149 4.98 1.42 -11.69
CA PHE A 149 3.73 1.74 -11.02
C PHE A 149 3.95 1.85 -9.50
N VAL A 150 3.20 2.73 -8.83
CA VAL A 150 3.47 3.09 -7.43
C VAL A 150 2.52 2.43 -6.44
N SER A 151 1.23 2.30 -6.79
CA SER A 151 0.22 1.70 -5.91
C SER A 151 -0.61 0.68 -6.68
N TYR A 152 -0.57 -0.53 -6.20
CA TYR A 152 -1.27 -1.68 -6.77
C TYR A 152 -1.49 -2.74 -5.69
N GLY A 153 -2.49 -3.55 -5.92
CA GLY A 153 -2.84 -4.70 -5.10
C GLY A 153 -3.49 -5.79 -5.95
N SER A 154 -4.20 -6.68 -5.32
CA SER A 154 -4.95 -7.75 -5.98
C SER A 154 -6.22 -8.05 -5.21
N ASP A 155 -7.22 -8.61 -5.90
CA ASP A 155 -8.47 -9.07 -5.29
C ASP A 155 -8.16 -10.16 -4.25
N ILE A 156 -8.37 -9.85 -2.96
CA ILE A 156 -8.11 -10.78 -1.85
C ILE A 156 -8.99 -12.01 -1.99
N GLY A 157 -8.38 -13.20 -1.97
CA GLY A 157 -9.05 -14.47 -2.16
C GLY A 157 -9.29 -14.85 -3.62
N GLY A 158 -8.82 -14.02 -4.58
CA GLY A 158 -8.96 -14.23 -6.01
C GLY A 158 -10.29 -13.75 -6.57
N PHE A 159 -10.31 -13.28 -7.82
CA PHE A 159 -11.53 -12.81 -8.49
C PHE A 159 -12.36 -13.97 -9.05
N ARG A 160 -11.72 -14.97 -9.67
CA ARG A 160 -12.40 -16.12 -10.24
C ARG A 160 -12.74 -17.13 -9.16
N ASN A 161 -13.90 -17.76 -9.32
CA ASN A 161 -14.42 -18.71 -8.36
C ASN A 161 -14.64 -20.08 -9.02
N ASP A 162 -14.07 -21.12 -8.44
CA ASP A 162 -14.27 -22.51 -8.85
C ASP A 162 -15.41 -23.21 -8.07
N GLY A 163 -16.09 -22.49 -7.18
CA GLY A 163 -17.15 -23.00 -6.32
C GLY A 163 -16.69 -23.45 -4.93
N ASN A 164 -15.39 -23.36 -4.65
CA ASN A 164 -14.83 -23.74 -3.37
C ASN A 164 -14.49 -22.50 -2.51
N MET A 165 -14.47 -22.69 -1.20
CA MET A 165 -14.03 -21.70 -0.22
C MET A 165 -12.72 -22.16 0.40
N TYR A 166 -11.60 -21.56 0.01
CA TYR A 166 -10.26 -21.86 0.52
C TYR A 166 -9.92 -20.90 1.65
N LYS A 167 -10.20 -21.30 2.90
CA LYS A 167 -10.00 -20.47 4.09
C LYS A 167 -8.56 -20.00 4.25
N ASP A 168 -7.61 -20.90 4.11
CA ASP A 168 -6.19 -20.62 4.25
C ASP A 168 -5.68 -19.65 3.18
N VAL A 169 -6.09 -19.86 1.92
CA VAL A 169 -5.76 -18.95 0.81
C VAL A 169 -6.34 -17.57 1.06
N PHE A 170 -7.62 -17.49 1.46
CA PHE A 170 -8.27 -16.21 1.76
C PHE A 170 -7.55 -15.44 2.88
N ILE A 171 -7.22 -16.11 4.00
CA ILE A 171 -6.51 -15.50 5.11
C ILE A 171 -5.09 -15.06 4.68
N ARG A 172 -4.32 -15.94 4.04
CA ARG A 172 -2.95 -15.60 3.59
C ARG A 172 -2.93 -14.46 2.56
N TRP A 173 -3.96 -14.37 1.74
CA TRP A 173 -4.11 -13.28 0.78
C TRP A 173 -4.51 -11.96 1.46
N ALA A 174 -5.39 -12.01 2.47
CA ALA A 174 -5.72 -10.84 3.29
C ALA A 174 -4.50 -10.30 4.06
N GLN A 175 -3.68 -11.21 4.61
CA GLN A 175 -2.42 -10.88 5.27
C GLN A 175 -1.43 -10.23 4.29
N LEU A 176 -1.28 -10.78 3.08
CA LEU A 176 -0.49 -10.16 2.01
C LEU A 176 -1.03 -8.77 1.65
N GLY A 177 -2.35 -8.64 1.47
CA GLY A 177 -3.01 -7.39 1.11
C GLY A 177 -2.72 -6.26 2.09
N ALA A 178 -2.60 -6.55 3.39
CA ALA A 178 -2.25 -5.56 4.40
C ALA A 178 -0.86 -4.93 4.19
N PHE A 179 0.03 -5.60 3.48
CA PHE A 179 1.39 -5.12 3.16
C PHE A 179 1.57 -4.83 1.66
N CYS A 180 0.49 -4.64 0.93
CA CYS A 180 0.47 -4.10 -0.42
C CYS A 180 0.13 -2.61 -0.40
N PRO A 181 0.52 -1.82 -1.43
CA PRO A 181 0.12 -0.43 -1.52
C PRO A 181 -1.40 -0.22 -1.59
N ILE A 182 -2.12 -1.19 -2.14
CA ILE A 182 -3.60 -1.24 -2.18
C ILE A 182 -4.05 -2.55 -1.55
N MET A 183 -4.95 -2.47 -0.57
CA MET A 183 -5.67 -3.62 -0.02
C MET A 183 -7.07 -3.63 -0.62
N GLU A 184 -7.33 -4.55 -1.53
CA GLU A 184 -8.60 -4.66 -2.24
C GLU A 184 -9.27 -6.00 -1.94
N ASN A 185 -10.57 -5.98 -1.65
CA ASN A 185 -11.37 -7.18 -1.44
C ASN A 185 -12.58 -7.14 -2.36
N GLY A 186 -12.67 -8.10 -3.25
CA GLY A 186 -13.77 -8.21 -4.21
C GLY A 186 -13.53 -9.35 -5.19
N GLY A 187 -14.60 -9.83 -5.81
CA GLY A 187 -14.51 -10.89 -6.82
C GLY A 187 -15.79 -11.66 -7.02
N GLY A 188 -15.71 -12.75 -7.78
CA GLY A 188 -16.85 -13.63 -8.09
C GLY A 188 -17.13 -14.71 -7.04
N GLY A 189 -16.22 -14.90 -6.08
CA GLY A 189 -16.33 -15.91 -5.04
C GLY A 189 -16.88 -15.38 -3.70
N GLU A 190 -16.63 -16.13 -2.62
CA GLU A 190 -16.95 -15.67 -1.28
C GLU A 190 -15.82 -14.81 -0.74
N HIS A 191 -16.07 -13.54 -0.50
CA HIS A 191 -15.10 -12.57 -0.03
C HIS A 191 -15.47 -11.93 1.31
N ARG A 192 -16.55 -12.43 1.94
CA ARG A 192 -17.01 -11.97 3.24
C ARG A 192 -16.40 -12.84 4.32
N PRO A 193 -15.47 -12.32 5.17
CA PRO A 193 -14.76 -13.13 6.16
C PRO A 193 -15.71 -13.85 7.15
N TRP A 194 -16.83 -13.22 7.48
CA TRP A 194 -17.87 -13.79 8.37
C TRP A 194 -18.65 -14.97 7.78
N MET A 195 -18.51 -15.25 6.48
CA MET A 195 -19.11 -16.43 5.85
C MET A 195 -18.21 -17.67 5.95
N PHE A 196 -16.94 -17.49 6.30
CA PHE A 196 -16.03 -18.60 6.60
C PHE A 196 -16.24 -19.08 8.05
N ASP A 197 -15.71 -18.37 9.01
CA ASP A 197 -15.86 -18.59 10.44
C ASP A 197 -15.35 -17.40 11.26
N GLU A 198 -15.47 -17.47 12.61
CA GLU A 198 -15.06 -16.37 13.49
C GLU A 198 -13.55 -16.14 13.48
N GLU A 199 -12.73 -17.20 13.43
CA GLU A 199 -11.28 -17.09 13.33
C GLU A 199 -10.87 -16.28 12.08
N THR A 200 -11.48 -16.58 10.92
CA THR A 200 -11.25 -15.83 9.69
C THR A 200 -11.63 -14.37 9.85
N ASN A 201 -12.77 -14.10 10.48
CA ASN A 201 -13.27 -12.76 10.70
C ASN A 201 -12.33 -11.94 11.61
N GLU A 202 -11.83 -12.54 12.71
CA GLU A 202 -10.89 -11.91 13.62
C GLU A 202 -9.53 -11.61 12.93
N ILE A 203 -8.97 -12.59 12.22
CA ILE A 203 -7.70 -12.39 11.49
C ILE A 203 -7.86 -11.32 10.42
N TYR A 204 -8.92 -11.38 9.62
CA TYR A 204 -9.18 -10.38 8.58
C TYR A 204 -9.29 -8.98 9.17
N ARG A 205 -10.05 -8.79 10.25
CA ARG A 205 -10.20 -7.50 10.95
C ARG A 205 -8.85 -6.95 11.42
N LYS A 206 -8.02 -7.79 12.05
CA LYS A 206 -6.67 -7.42 12.52
C LYS A 206 -5.83 -6.86 11.36
N PHE A 207 -5.79 -7.55 10.22
CA PHE A 207 -4.95 -7.13 9.09
C PHE A 207 -5.53 -5.95 8.31
N VAL A 208 -6.85 -5.77 8.24
CA VAL A 208 -7.48 -4.55 7.70
C VAL A 208 -7.12 -3.33 8.54
N LYS A 209 -7.21 -3.44 9.87
CA LYS A 209 -6.79 -2.37 10.77
C LYS A 209 -5.31 -2.06 10.64
N LEU A 210 -4.46 -3.08 10.53
CA LEU A 210 -3.03 -2.90 10.32
C LEU A 210 -2.72 -2.17 9.01
N HIS A 211 -3.42 -2.50 7.91
CA HIS A 211 -3.28 -1.76 6.67
C HIS A 211 -3.66 -0.29 6.84
N HIS A 212 -4.76 -0.02 7.55
CA HIS A 212 -5.18 1.34 7.85
C HIS A 212 -4.13 2.09 8.69
N GLU A 213 -3.58 1.46 9.72
CA GLU A 213 -2.47 2.05 10.50
C GLU A 213 -1.25 2.39 9.63
N LEU A 214 -0.94 1.56 8.64
CA LEU A 214 0.21 1.73 7.74
C LEU A 214 0.00 2.80 6.66
N ILE A 215 -1.17 3.43 6.52
CA ILE A 215 -1.45 4.41 5.45
C ILE A 215 -0.39 5.53 5.40
N PRO A 216 0.02 6.21 6.50
CA PRO A 216 1.02 7.26 6.41
C PRO A 216 2.37 6.77 5.88
N TYR A 217 2.76 5.54 6.25
CA TYR A 217 3.96 4.90 5.76
C TYR A 217 3.86 4.55 4.27
N ILE A 218 2.79 3.81 3.88
CA ILE A 218 2.58 3.33 2.51
C ILE A 218 2.43 4.51 1.54
N TYR A 219 1.65 5.52 1.91
CA TYR A 219 1.45 6.72 1.09
C TYR A 219 2.76 7.48 0.86
N SER A 220 3.55 7.66 1.92
CA SER A 220 4.88 8.30 1.80
C SER A 220 5.82 7.51 0.90
N GLN A 221 5.81 6.17 0.99
CA GLN A 221 6.62 5.31 0.12
C GLN A 221 6.13 5.34 -1.34
N ALA A 222 4.81 5.44 -1.58
CA ALA A 222 4.26 5.58 -2.92
C ALA A 222 4.65 6.93 -3.55
N ALA A 223 4.56 8.03 -2.80
CA ALA A 223 5.00 9.35 -3.24
C ALA A 223 6.51 9.35 -3.58
N TYR A 224 7.34 8.82 -2.70
CA TYR A 224 8.77 8.67 -2.92
C TYR A 224 9.08 7.79 -4.15
N SER A 225 8.32 6.71 -4.33
CA SER A 225 8.44 5.84 -5.51
C SER A 225 8.14 6.59 -6.81
N TYR A 226 7.09 7.41 -6.81
CA TYR A 226 6.72 8.21 -7.98
C TYR A 226 7.82 9.20 -8.38
N GLU A 227 8.41 9.87 -7.40
CA GLU A 227 9.47 10.86 -7.62
C GLU A 227 10.79 10.24 -8.06
N THR A 228 11.15 9.09 -7.49
CA THR A 228 12.50 8.51 -7.64
C THR A 228 12.57 7.32 -8.58
N ASN A 229 11.43 6.77 -9.02
CA ASN A 229 11.30 5.48 -9.72
C ASN A 229 11.78 4.27 -8.89
N ARG A 230 11.91 4.40 -7.57
CA ARG A 230 12.24 3.27 -6.69
C ARG A 230 10.95 2.57 -6.27
N PRO A 231 10.72 1.31 -6.66
CA PRO A 231 9.44 0.65 -6.42
C PRO A 231 9.05 0.59 -4.95
N THR A 232 7.75 0.83 -4.64
CA THR A 232 7.19 0.69 -3.29
C THR A 232 7.32 -0.74 -2.79
N MET A 233 7.00 -1.74 -3.64
CA MET A 233 7.28 -3.15 -3.40
C MET A 233 8.53 -3.54 -4.19
N ARG A 234 9.63 -3.86 -3.52
CA ARG A 234 10.89 -4.27 -4.18
C ARG A 234 11.15 -5.75 -3.99
N PRO A 235 11.08 -6.57 -5.06
CA PRO A 235 11.43 -7.97 -4.96
C PRO A 235 12.85 -8.17 -4.43
N LEU A 236 13.02 -9.17 -3.57
CA LEU A 236 14.29 -9.57 -2.97
C LEU A 236 14.74 -10.95 -3.48
N LYS A 237 15.94 -11.33 -3.06
CA LYS A 237 16.37 -12.72 -3.14
C LYS A 237 15.49 -13.56 -2.20
N GLY A 238 14.96 -14.65 -2.71
CA GLY A 238 13.99 -15.48 -2.02
C GLY A 238 12.66 -15.47 -2.78
N GLU A 239 11.96 -16.57 -2.72
CA GLU A 239 10.74 -16.75 -3.50
C GLU A 239 9.62 -15.86 -2.96
N TYR A 240 9.12 -14.97 -3.80
CA TYR A 240 8.07 -13.98 -3.50
C TYR A 240 8.34 -13.03 -2.32
N MET A 241 9.60 -12.88 -1.89
CA MET A 241 9.97 -11.92 -0.85
C MET A 241 10.16 -10.51 -1.42
N TYR A 242 9.81 -9.51 -0.63
CA TYR A 242 9.98 -8.11 -1.03
C TYR A 242 10.21 -7.17 0.16
N MET A 243 10.78 -6.00 -0.12
CA MET A 243 10.72 -4.85 0.77
C MET A 243 9.49 -4.02 0.44
N LEU A 244 8.69 -3.69 1.44
CA LEU A 244 7.72 -2.61 1.38
C LEU A 244 8.41 -1.34 1.89
N GLY A 245 8.72 -0.41 0.98
CA GLY A 245 9.61 0.70 1.29
C GLY A 245 11.02 0.24 1.64
N ASP A 246 11.67 0.91 2.60
CA ASP A 246 13.01 0.58 3.07
C ASP A 246 13.04 -0.09 4.44
N GLU A 247 11.90 -0.12 5.14
CA GLU A 247 11.83 -0.46 6.54
C GLU A 247 11.23 -1.83 6.81
N ILE A 248 10.38 -2.36 5.91
CA ILE A 248 9.59 -3.56 6.16
C ILE A 248 9.93 -4.65 5.15
N LEU A 249 10.39 -5.80 5.65
CA LEU A 249 10.60 -7.03 4.90
C LEU A 249 9.35 -7.90 4.98
N VAL A 250 8.81 -8.32 3.84
CA VAL A 250 7.64 -9.19 3.74
C VAL A 250 8.02 -10.48 3.03
N ALA A 251 7.69 -11.62 3.63
CA ALA A 251 7.93 -12.95 3.07
C ALA A 251 6.62 -13.75 2.98
N PRO A 252 5.68 -13.36 2.08
CA PRO A 252 4.33 -13.91 2.05
C PRO A 252 4.32 -15.43 1.81
N TYR A 253 3.31 -16.10 2.34
CA TYR A 253 2.99 -17.45 1.91
C TYR A 253 2.49 -17.43 0.46
N PHE A 254 2.85 -18.45 -0.28
CA PHE A 254 2.47 -18.63 -1.69
C PHE A 254 2.10 -20.09 -2.01
N ASP A 255 2.14 -20.96 -1.01
CA ASP A 255 1.73 -22.36 -1.06
C ASP A 255 1.23 -22.83 0.31
N GLU A 256 0.77 -24.06 0.38
CA GLU A 256 0.27 -24.68 1.61
C GLU A 256 1.36 -24.84 2.66
N GLY A 257 0.96 -24.79 3.93
CA GLY A 257 1.79 -25.08 5.09
C GLY A 257 2.02 -23.89 6.01
N GLU A 258 2.67 -24.17 7.13
CA GLU A 258 2.94 -23.19 8.19
C GLU A 258 4.42 -22.79 8.26
N THR A 259 5.29 -23.38 7.46
CA THR A 259 6.73 -23.09 7.48
C THR A 259 7.10 -22.22 6.29
N ARG A 260 7.72 -21.08 6.57
CA ARG A 260 8.21 -20.16 5.54
C ARG A 260 9.73 -20.06 5.61
N LEU A 261 10.39 -20.25 4.47
CA LEU A 261 11.83 -20.01 4.33
C LEU A 261 12.06 -18.51 4.10
N VAL A 262 12.71 -17.84 5.03
CA VAL A 262 12.95 -16.40 4.99
C VAL A 262 14.45 -16.13 4.78
N TYR A 263 14.78 -15.35 3.75
CA TYR A 263 16.13 -14.91 3.42
C TYR A 263 16.34 -13.49 3.95
N PHE A 264 16.96 -13.37 5.12
CA PHE A 264 17.24 -12.07 5.73
C PHE A 264 18.42 -11.37 5.05
N PRO A 265 18.24 -10.14 4.52
CA PRO A 265 19.33 -9.30 4.03
C PRO A 265 20.29 -8.89 5.17
N GLU A 266 21.37 -8.16 4.82
CA GLU A 266 22.26 -7.52 5.80
C GLU A 266 21.48 -6.67 6.80
N GLY A 267 21.90 -6.68 8.05
CA GLY A 267 21.29 -5.96 9.16
C GLY A 267 20.65 -6.86 10.21
N GLU A 268 19.94 -6.24 11.11
CA GLU A 268 19.13 -6.90 12.15
C GLU A 268 17.64 -6.65 11.85
N TRP A 269 16.86 -7.70 12.00
CA TRP A 269 15.44 -7.72 11.67
C TRP A 269 14.63 -8.12 12.88
N ILE A 270 13.55 -7.42 13.14
CA ILE A 270 12.69 -7.60 14.31
C ILE A 270 11.33 -8.06 13.79
N TYR A 271 10.80 -9.17 14.33
CA TYR A 271 9.49 -9.66 13.92
C TYR A 271 8.40 -8.69 14.35
N MET A 272 7.56 -8.27 13.41
CA MET A 272 6.60 -7.16 13.64
C MET A 272 5.55 -7.48 14.72
N PHE A 273 5.14 -8.75 14.85
CA PHE A 273 4.09 -9.17 15.78
C PHE A 273 4.63 -9.70 17.12
N ASP A 274 5.96 -9.84 17.25
CA ASP A 274 6.66 -10.17 18.50
C ASP A 274 8.05 -9.57 18.45
N GLU A 275 8.19 -8.35 18.96
CA GLU A 275 9.44 -7.58 18.94
C GLU A 275 10.58 -8.22 19.74
N SER A 276 10.33 -9.28 20.52
CA SER A 276 11.39 -10.07 21.19
C SER A 276 12.13 -11.01 20.23
N ARG A 277 11.56 -11.30 19.06
CA ARG A 277 12.14 -12.22 18.05
C ARG A 277 13.00 -11.43 17.06
N HIS A 278 14.30 -11.63 17.16
CA HIS A 278 15.32 -10.96 16.35
C HIS A 278 15.99 -11.92 15.38
N TYR A 279 16.27 -11.44 14.19
CA TYR A 279 16.92 -12.18 13.12
C TYR A 279 18.07 -11.37 12.54
N LYS A 280 19.08 -12.06 12.01
CA LYS A 280 20.22 -11.44 11.33
C LYS A 280 20.36 -12.04 9.94
N LYS A 281 21.22 -11.44 9.11
CA LYS A 281 21.55 -11.98 7.79
C LYS A 281 21.67 -13.50 7.81
N GLY A 282 20.91 -14.16 6.96
CA GLY A 282 20.90 -15.61 6.85
C GLY A 282 19.66 -16.15 6.19
N VAL A 283 19.43 -17.45 6.37
CA VAL A 283 18.24 -18.14 5.89
C VAL A 283 17.66 -18.92 7.05
N GLU A 284 16.40 -18.65 7.36
CA GLU A 284 15.69 -19.29 8.46
C GLU A 284 14.40 -19.95 7.95
N ALA A 285 14.15 -21.17 8.43
CA ALA A 285 12.86 -21.83 8.25
C ALA A 285 12.00 -21.59 9.49
N ILE A 286 11.00 -20.71 9.35
CA ILE A 286 10.22 -20.24 10.50
C ILE A 286 8.77 -20.70 10.35
N LYS A 287 8.18 -21.17 11.45
CA LYS A 287 6.78 -21.53 11.54
C LYS A 287 5.94 -20.32 11.91
N PHE A 288 4.87 -20.09 11.12
CA PHE A 288 3.87 -19.07 11.41
C PHE A 288 2.49 -19.72 11.32
N PRO A 289 1.76 -19.84 12.43
CA PRO A 289 0.38 -20.30 12.42
C PRO A 289 -0.49 -19.35 11.59
N LEU A 290 -1.75 -19.71 11.36
CA LEU A 290 -2.59 -19.01 10.39
C LEU A 290 -2.86 -17.55 10.77
N ASP A 291 -2.86 -17.21 12.05
CA ASP A 291 -3.04 -15.86 12.59
C ASP A 291 -1.75 -15.00 12.62
N GLU A 292 -0.61 -15.60 12.26
CA GLU A 292 0.68 -14.92 12.14
C GLU A 292 1.11 -14.79 10.67
N PHE A 293 1.89 -13.75 10.35
CA PHE A 293 2.39 -13.50 9.01
C PHE A 293 3.86 -13.06 9.01
N PRO A 294 4.70 -13.53 8.07
CA PRO A 294 6.14 -13.27 8.09
C PRO A 294 6.48 -11.84 7.64
N VAL A 295 6.47 -10.91 8.58
CA VAL A 295 6.82 -9.50 8.37
C VAL A 295 7.84 -9.06 9.40
N PHE A 296 8.88 -8.40 8.95
CA PHE A 296 10.02 -8.02 9.79
C PHE A 296 10.38 -6.55 9.56
N ILE A 297 10.65 -5.86 10.65
CA ILE A 297 11.06 -4.47 10.66
C ILE A 297 12.59 -4.42 10.74
N ARG A 298 13.20 -3.61 9.88
CA ARG A 298 14.64 -3.38 9.90
C ARG A 298 15.01 -2.60 11.17
N LYS A 299 16.06 -3.01 11.88
CA LYS A 299 16.64 -2.14 12.89
C LYS A 299 17.15 -0.86 12.24
N GLY A 300 16.91 0.25 12.86
CA GLY A 300 17.11 1.58 12.24
C GLY A 300 15.82 2.20 11.68
N ALA A 301 14.72 1.47 11.62
CA ALA A 301 13.47 1.91 10.99
C ALA A 301 12.81 3.10 11.69
N ILE A 302 12.12 3.91 10.86
CA ILE A 302 11.18 4.97 11.26
C ILE A 302 9.88 4.68 10.50
N ILE A 303 8.81 4.31 11.21
CA ILE A 303 7.54 3.91 10.60
C ILE A 303 6.40 4.75 11.18
N PRO A 304 5.88 5.75 10.45
CA PRO A 304 4.70 6.50 10.88
C PRO A 304 3.43 5.69 10.66
N LEU A 305 2.52 5.71 11.64
CA LEU A 305 1.26 4.99 11.69
C LEU A 305 0.10 5.89 12.11
N ASP A 306 -1.11 5.59 11.65
CA ASP A 306 -2.37 6.14 12.16
C ASP A 306 -3.04 5.11 13.08
N VAL A 307 -2.67 5.13 14.36
CA VAL A 307 -3.16 4.17 15.36
C VAL A 307 -4.44 4.68 16.00
N ALA A 308 -5.54 3.95 15.84
CA ALA A 308 -6.86 4.33 16.38
C ALA A 308 -7.37 3.42 17.51
N ASP A 309 -6.72 2.30 17.76
CA ASP A 309 -7.09 1.33 18.81
C ASP A 309 -5.88 0.47 19.28
N SER A 310 -6.14 -0.54 20.07
CA SER A 310 -5.12 -1.40 20.67
C SER A 310 -4.96 -2.77 19.98
N GLU A 311 -5.67 -3.04 18.88
CA GLU A 311 -5.73 -4.36 18.24
C GLU A 311 -4.35 -4.89 17.83
N ASN A 312 -3.51 -4.03 17.26
CA ASN A 312 -2.18 -4.41 16.76
C ASN A 312 -1.04 -4.14 17.75
N GLY A 313 -1.34 -3.63 18.95
CA GLY A 313 -0.33 -3.35 19.98
C GLY A 313 0.58 -2.14 19.69
N HIS A 314 0.23 -1.31 18.72
CA HIS A 314 1.02 -0.12 18.35
C HIS A 314 0.65 1.13 19.16
N GLY A 315 -0.43 1.05 19.94
CA GLY A 315 -0.94 2.13 20.80
C GLY A 315 -2.30 1.77 21.37
N SER A 316 -3.18 2.76 21.49
CA SER A 316 -4.56 2.61 21.96
C SER A 316 -5.46 3.68 21.32
N GLU A 317 -6.73 3.72 21.72
CA GLU A 317 -7.69 4.77 21.32
C GLU A 317 -7.18 6.20 21.65
N LEU A 318 -6.32 6.32 22.65
CA LEU A 318 -5.69 7.59 23.01
C LEU A 318 -4.62 8.04 22.00
N SER A 319 -4.18 7.17 21.13
CA SER A 319 -3.21 7.48 20.07
C SER A 319 -3.86 8.15 18.85
N ALA A 320 -5.19 8.04 18.69
CA ALA A 320 -5.90 8.49 17.49
C ALA A 320 -5.67 9.98 17.10
N PRO A 321 -5.43 10.94 18.03
CA PRO A 321 -5.12 12.33 17.67
C PRO A 321 -3.68 12.53 17.14
N PHE A 322 -2.84 11.49 17.14
CA PHE A 322 -1.43 11.56 16.81
C PHE A 322 -1.09 10.72 15.60
N THR A 323 -0.04 11.10 14.88
CA THR A 323 0.72 10.15 14.08
C THR A 323 1.68 9.42 15.01
N THR A 324 1.46 8.13 15.22
CA THR A 324 2.35 7.29 16.02
C THR A 324 3.58 6.93 15.18
N VAL A 325 4.77 7.26 15.65
CA VAL A 325 6.02 7.00 14.94
C VAL A 325 6.79 5.91 15.66
N MET A 326 6.81 4.70 15.08
CA MET A 326 7.62 3.61 15.59
C MET A 326 9.09 3.86 15.24
N LEU A 327 9.94 3.86 16.24
CA LEU A 327 11.40 4.03 16.12
C LEU A 327 12.11 2.79 16.62
N TYR A 328 13.01 2.25 15.81
CA TYR A 328 13.89 1.12 16.14
C TYR A 328 15.36 1.55 16.11
N PRO A 329 15.82 2.40 17.05
CA PRO A 329 17.09 3.08 16.94
C PRO A 329 18.30 2.13 16.86
N GLU A 330 19.24 2.47 15.99
CA GLU A 330 20.59 1.92 15.93
C GLU A 330 21.63 3.06 15.96
N GLU A 331 22.89 2.76 16.23
CA GLU A 331 23.96 3.77 16.20
C GLU A 331 24.02 4.48 14.82
N GLY A 332 24.09 5.80 14.85
CA GLY A 332 24.09 6.62 13.66
C GLY A 332 22.84 7.45 13.47
N THR A 333 22.57 7.84 12.24
CA THR A 333 21.44 8.71 11.87
C THR A 333 20.59 8.04 10.80
N ASN A 334 19.27 8.00 11.03
CA ASN A 334 18.29 7.61 10.02
C ASN A 334 17.23 8.70 9.85
N LYS A 335 16.57 8.70 8.69
CA LYS A 335 15.55 9.70 8.33
C LYS A 335 14.44 9.06 7.49
N PHE A 336 13.24 9.63 7.61
CA PHE A 336 12.06 9.24 6.84
C PHE A 336 11.30 10.50 6.40
N GLY A 337 10.99 10.61 5.11
CA GLY A 337 10.12 11.65 4.58
C GLY A 337 8.66 11.26 4.76
N LEU A 338 7.96 11.90 5.68
CA LEU A 338 6.52 11.75 5.85
C LEU A 338 5.83 12.67 4.84
N TYR A 339 5.13 12.09 3.88
CA TYR A 339 4.41 12.82 2.84
C TYR A 339 3.02 13.26 3.34
N GLU A 340 2.61 14.48 2.95
CA GLU A 340 1.29 15.04 3.27
C GLU A 340 0.59 15.53 2.00
N GLU A 341 -0.73 15.31 1.88
CA GLU A 341 -1.48 15.51 0.63
C GLU A 341 -1.37 16.92 0.04
N ASN A 342 -1.27 17.95 0.84
CA ASN A 342 -1.32 19.34 0.38
C ASN A 342 0.00 20.09 0.55
N LYS A 343 1.08 19.39 0.98
CA LYS A 343 2.32 20.07 1.43
C LYS A 343 3.57 19.24 1.18
N THR A 344 4.69 19.87 1.40
CA THR A 344 6.03 19.28 1.28
C THR A 344 6.35 18.21 2.33
N GLY A 345 5.41 17.81 3.17
CA GLY A 345 5.59 16.77 4.18
C GLY A 345 6.63 17.11 5.26
N ALA A 346 6.69 16.31 6.31
CA ALA A 346 7.68 16.43 7.38
C ALA A 346 8.86 15.47 7.17
N MET A 347 10.07 15.90 7.52
CA MET A 347 11.21 15.00 7.64
C MET A 347 11.31 14.55 9.10
N LEU A 348 11.08 13.28 9.34
CA LEU A 348 11.35 12.62 10.61
C LEU A 348 12.76 12.06 10.59
N SER A 349 13.50 12.23 11.68
CA SER A 349 14.84 11.67 11.80
C SER A 349 15.19 11.35 13.24
N TYR A 350 16.15 10.45 13.42
CA TYR A 350 16.82 10.30 14.70
C TYR A 350 18.34 10.19 14.50
N THR A 351 19.06 10.55 15.57
CA THR A 351 20.49 10.29 15.71
C THR A 351 20.73 9.64 17.06
N LYS A 352 21.32 8.44 17.07
CA LYS A 352 21.76 7.75 18.28
C LYS A 352 23.27 7.78 18.40
N LYS A 353 23.78 8.22 19.57
CA LYS A 353 25.18 8.23 19.94
C LYS A 353 25.34 7.75 21.38
N GLY A 354 25.73 6.48 21.53
CA GLY A 354 25.87 5.85 22.82
C GLY A 354 24.57 5.92 23.64
N SER A 355 24.58 6.64 24.75
CA SER A 355 23.41 6.80 25.65
C SER A 355 22.53 8.00 25.33
N GLN A 356 22.69 8.63 24.17
CA GLN A 356 21.83 9.73 23.74
C GLN A 356 21.10 9.38 22.44
N LEU A 357 19.80 9.60 22.45
CA LEU A 357 18.94 9.56 21.27
C LEU A 357 18.37 10.97 21.02
N THR A 358 18.65 11.51 19.86
CA THR A 358 18.05 12.78 19.39
C THR A 358 17.03 12.44 18.32
N ILE A 359 15.78 12.83 18.50
CA ILE A 359 14.68 12.69 17.56
C ILE A 359 14.34 14.07 17.03
N SER A 360 14.18 14.22 15.72
CA SER A 360 13.82 15.51 15.11
C SER A 360 12.68 15.33 14.12
N ALA A 361 11.78 16.31 14.12
CA ALA A 361 10.76 16.51 13.11
C ALA A 361 10.90 17.91 12.54
N THR A 362 10.84 18.05 11.20
CA THR A 362 10.69 19.38 10.60
C THR A 362 9.27 19.92 10.83
N GLU A 363 9.02 21.15 10.40
CA GLU A 363 7.68 21.76 10.49
C GLU A 363 6.59 20.82 9.96
N SER A 364 5.54 20.63 10.79
CA SER A 364 4.38 19.79 10.47
C SER A 364 3.15 20.28 11.24
N GLU A 365 1.97 20.10 10.65
CA GLU A 365 0.69 20.33 11.33
C GLU A 365 0.23 19.12 12.17
N ARG A 366 0.98 18.01 12.10
CA ARG A 366 0.67 16.79 12.84
C ARG A 366 1.17 16.85 14.28
N SER A 367 0.41 16.24 15.17
CA SER A 367 0.88 15.84 16.48
C SER A 367 1.58 14.48 16.36
N PHE A 368 2.69 14.28 17.06
CA PHE A 368 3.45 13.04 17.03
C PHE A 368 3.46 12.33 18.37
N LEU A 369 3.36 11.00 18.31
CA LEU A 369 3.56 10.10 19.43
C LEU A 369 4.70 9.14 19.07
N PHE A 370 5.91 9.40 19.53
CA PHE A 370 7.06 8.56 19.25
C PHE A 370 7.06 7.33 20.17
N ARG A 371 7.05 6.14 19.57
CA ARG A 371 7.15 4.84 20.22
C ARG A 371 8.55 4.28 19.97
N VAL A 372 9.41 4.35 20.98
CA VAL A 372 10.84 4.02 20.84
C VAL A 372 11.10 2.66 21.43
N TYR A 373 11.58 1.73 20.60
CA TYR A 373 11.88 0.36 20.93
C TYR A 373 13.35 0.17 21.37
N GLY A 374 13.57 -0.73 22.30
CA GLY A 374 14.91 -1.23 22.66
C GLY A 374 15.76 -0.28 23.51
N GLU A 375 15.17 0.78 24.05
CA GLU A 375 15.83 1.70 24.96
C GLU A 375 15.40 1.46 26.42
N LYS A 376 16.26 1.85 27.35
CA LYS A 376 15.97 1.81 28.79
C LYS A 376 15.14 3.02 29.19
N ALA A 377 14.68 3.04 30.45
CA ALA A 377 14.10 4.24 31.04
C ALA A 377 15.09 5.42 30.93
N PRO A 378 14.71 6.55 30.34
CA PRO A 378 15.59 7.70 30.24
C PRO A 378 15.80 8.39 31.59
N LYS A 379 16.99 8.88 31.84
CA LYS A 379 17.29 9.74 33.01
C LYS A 379 16.69 11.12 32.84
N GLN A 380 16.62 11.60 31.61
CA GLN A 380 16.06 12.90 31.24
C GLN A 380 15.62 12.92 29.79
N VAL A 381 14.52 13.59 29.50
CA VAL A 381 14.10 13.95 28.12
C VAL A 381 13.94 15.48 28.04
N LYS A 382 14.41 16.05 26.95
CA LYS A 382 14.33 17.48 26.65
C LYS A 382 13.66 17.73 25.30
N LEU A 383 12.90 18.81 25.22
CA LEU A 383 12.45 19.42 23.97
C LEU A 383 13.25 20.70 23.78
N GLY A 384 14.11 20.73 22.75
CA GLY A 384 15.17 21.74 22.65
C GLY A 384 16.10 21.68 23.89
N ASP A 385 16.18 22.79 24.64
CA ASP A 385 16.95 22.88 25.88
C ASP A 385 16.12 22.68 27.16
N THR A 386 14.78 22.58 27.03
CA THR A 386 13.86 22.50 28.16
C THR A 386 13.55 21.04 28.51
N ALA A 387 13.73 20.65 29.76
CA ALA A 387 13.31 19.34 30.25
C ALA A 387 11.79 19.20 30.19
N ILE A 388 11.30 18.10 29.63
CA ILE A 388 9.88 17.76 29.59
C ILE A 388 9.53 16.77 30.71
N PRO A 389 8.27 16.77 31.22
CA PRO A 389 7.89 15.94 32.36
C PRO A 389 7.79 14.46 32.02
N ALA A 390 8.08 13.61 33.01
CA ALA A 390 7.71 12.21 32.96
C ALA A 390 6.24 12.08 33.36
N ALA A 391 5.45 11.45 32.50
CA ALA A 391 4.07 11.09 32.83
C ALA A 391 4.03 9.79 33.65
N SER A 392 3.03 9.64 34.49
CA SER A 392 2.81 8.47 35.33
C SER A 392 2.06 7.34 34.61
N SER A 393 1.40 7.68 33.47
CA SER A 393 0.62 6.76 32.65
C SER A 393 0.59 7.22 31.20
N PHE A 394 0.19 6.33 30.32
CA PHE A 394 -0.03 6.64 28.90
C PHE A 394 -1.17 7.64 28.69
N GLU A 395 -2.21 7.57 29.52
CA GLU A 395 -3.32 8.53 29.50
C GLU A 395 -2.84 9.95 29.86
N GLU A 396 -2.03 10.10 30.91
CA GLU A 396 -1.45 11.39 31.30
C GLU A 396 -0.54 11.91 30.16
N LEU A 397 0.28 11.05 29.56
CA LEU A 397 1.16 11.41 28.43
C LEU A 397 0.37 12.01 27.28
N THR A 398 -0.68 11.34 26.84
CA THR A 398 -1.49 11.77 25.67
C THR A 398 -2.32 13.01 25.95
N ALA A 399 -2.58 13.32 27.22
CA ALA A 399 -3.26 14.57 27.66
C ALA A 399 -2.34 15.78 27.64
N THR A 400 -1.01 15.62 27.79
CA THR A 400 -0.03 16.72 27.87
C THR A 400 0.39 17.20 26.47
N ASP A 401 0.86 18.45 26.36
CA ASP A 401 1.38 19.01 25.09
C ASP A 401 2.71 18.38 24.71
N SER A 402 3.59 18.14 25.70
CA SER A 402 4.84 17.40 25.54
C SER A 402 5.22 16.71 26.84
N GLY A 403 5.66 15.47 26.73
CA GLY A 403 6.06 14.65 27.87
C GLY A 403 6.62 13.31 27.41
N TYR A 404 7.00 12.48 28.37
CA TYR A 404 7.41 11.10 28.06
C TYR A 404 6.89 10.13 29.13
N PHE A 405 6.73 8.89 28.73
CA PHE A 405 6.31 7.77 29.57
C PHE A 405 7.14 6.53 29.21
N TYR A 406 7.62 5.81 30.21
CA TYR A 406 8.30 4.53 30.01
C TYR A 406 7.46 3.43 30.68
N ASP A 407 6.95 2.50 29.87
CA ASP A 407 6.04 1.45 30.33
C ASP A 407 6.73 0.20 30.89
N GLY A 408 8.08 0.20 30.95
CA GLY A 408 8.90 -0.94 31.34
C GLY A 408 9.60 -1.63 30.17
N SER A 409 9.13 -1.39 28.94
CA SER A 409 9.68 -1.94 27.69
C SER A 409 9.89 -0.90 26.60
N LEU A 410 8.99 0.05 26.49
CA LEU A 410 8.94 1.08 25.46
C LEU A 410 9.02 2.48 26.06
N LEU A 411 9.76 3.35 25.38
CA LEU A 411 9.73 4.77 25.67
C LEU A 411 8.74 5.47 24.72
N TRP A 412 7.74 6.12 25.30
CA TRP A 412 6.77 6.93 24.59
C TRP A 412 7.03 8.42 24.82
N ILE A 413 6.98 9.22 23.75
CA ILE A 413 7.19 10.66 23.82
C ILE A 413 6.08 11.35 23.04
N SER A 414 5.32 12.24 23.70
CA SER A 414 4.27 13.03 23.08
C SER A 414 4.80 14.40 22.64
N LEU A 415 4.40 14.84 21.46
CA LEU A 415 4.66 16.16 20.88
C LEU A 415 3.41 16.61 20.13
N LYS A 416 2.56 17.47 20.73
CA LYS A 416 1.33 17.95 20.09
C LYS A 416 1.55 19.08 19.08
N ASP A 417 2.61 19.85 19.24
CA ASP A 417 2.91 20.97 18.35
C ASP A 417 4.30 20.79 17.71
N ALA A 418 4.29 20.55 16.42
CA ALA A 418 5.48 20.51 15.57
C ALA A 418 5.47 21.61 14.49
N SER A 419 4.62 22.65 14.63
CA SER A 419 4.46 23.72 13.62
C SER A 419 5.71 24.55 13.35
N HIS A 420 6.71 24.49 14.22
CA HIS A 420 8.01 25.15 14.06
C HIS A 420 9.17 24.14 13.97
N GLY A 421 8.87 22.87 13.78
CA GLY A 421 9.80 21.78 13.94
C GLY A 421 10.16 21.53 15.40
N ALA A 422 10.77 20.36 15.66
CA ALA A 422 11.12 19.95 17.02
C ALA A 422 12.41 19.14 17.06
N GLU A 423 13.16 19.29 18.16
CA GLU A 423 14.29 18.43 18.51
C GLU A 423 14.11 17.91 19.92
N ILE A 424 14.01 16.60 20.08
CA ILE A 424 13.84 15.89 21.35
C ILE A 424 15.12 15.14 21.66
N LYS A 425 15.66 15.30 22.86
CA LYS A 425 16.87 14.58 23.33
C LYS A 425 16.53 13.71 24.52
N ALA A 426 16.67 12.40 24.37
CA ALA A 426 16.56 11.44 25.45
C ALA A 426 17.96 10.96 25.88
N TYR A 427 18.20 10.95 27.20
CA TYR A 427 19.47 10.53 27.81
C TYR A 427 19.24 9.29 28.69
N PHE A 428 19.94 8.19 28.38
CA PHE A 428 19.80 6.88 29.03
C PHE A 428 20.90 6.55 30.05
#